data_c3e0f0fc7d6a6cf6a26aa102a76b8c9f
#
_entry.id   c3e0f0fc7d6a6cf6a26aa102a76b8c9f
#
_cell.length_a   1.000
_cell.length_b   1.000
_cell.length_c   1.000
_cell.angle_alpha   90.00
_cell.angle_beta   90.00
_cell.angle_gamma   90.00
#
_symmetry.space_group_name_H-M   'P 1'
#
loop_
_entity.id
_entity.type
_entity.pdbx_description
1 polymer ?
#
loop_
_entity_poly.entity_id
_entity_poly.type
_entity_poly.pdbx_seq_one_letter_code
_entity_poly.pdbx_strand_id
1 'polypeptide(L)'
;MASQQTFVTLNSGYQMPQLGFGTYLSTPHEVEMPVIWAIDAGYRHIDCAHVYRNEVEVGRALKKRFDDGTVKREDMFITSKLWCDAHRISDVRPACEESLRKLGLDYLDLYLIHFPVPFKLKEGRKFSATDPSVFEFEDVPLEETWKVGSSFGSI
;
A
#
# COMPACT_ATOMS: atom_id res chain seq x y z
N MET A 1 -27.29 6.11 -11.12
CA MET A 1 -27.16 6.95 -9.92
C MET A 1 -25.81 6.60 -9.33
N ALA A 2 -24.85 7.53 -9.29
CA ALA A 2 -23.58 7.32 -8.59
C ALA A 2 -23.93 7.12 -7.11
N SER A 3 -23.52 5.99 -6.51
CA SER A 3 -23.64 5.78 -5.08
C SER A 3 -22.86 6.89 -4.37
N GLN A 4 -23.48 7.61 -3.44
CA GLN A 4 -22.77 8.59 -2.62
C GLN A 4 -21.68 7.84 -1.85
N GLN A 5 -20.43 8.13 -2.16
CA GLN A 5 -19.30 7.60 -1.42
C GLN A 5 -19.35 8.17 0.00
N THR A 6 -19.31 7.29 1.00
CA THR A 6 -19.22 7.68 2.41
C THR A 6 -17.76 7.77 2.83
N PHE A 7 -17.46 8.67 3.77
CA PHE A 7 -16.11 8.94 4.24
C PHE A 7 -16.00 8.79 5.75
N VAL A 8 -14.79 8.48 6.21
CA VAL A 8 -14.38 8.56 7.61
C VAL A 8 -13.34 9.67 7.73
N THR A 9 -13.49 10.53 8.72
CA THR A 9 -12.47 11.53 9.05
C THR A 9 -11.39 10.86 9.90
N LEU A 10 -10.17 10.84 9.41
CA LEU A 10 -9.00 10.36 10.15
C LEU A 10 -8.59 11.39 11.21
N ASN A 11 -7.77 10.96 12.20
CA ASN A 11 -7.23 11.85 13.23
C ASN A 11 -6.37 12.99 12.67
N SER A 12 -5.84 12.83 11.46
CA SER A 12 -5.13 13.88 10.70
C SER A 12 -6.06 14.94 10.08
N GLY A 13 -7.39 14.72 10.11
CA GLY A 13 -8.38 15.57 9.46
C GLY A 13 -8.70 15.20 8.00
N TYR A 14 -7.91 14.31 7.38
CA TYR A 14 -8.18 13.84 6.02
C TYR A 14 -9.37 12.90 5.94
N GLN A 15 -10.04 12.92 4.78
CA GLN A 15 -11.21 12.10 4.50
C GLN A 15 -10.81 10.80 3.80
N MET A 16 -11.07 9.66 4.42
CA MET A 16 -10.85 8.34 3.82
C MET A 16 -12.16 7.77 3.31
N PRO A 17 -12.26 7.38 2.02
CA PRO A 17 -13.42 6.66 1.51
C PRO A 17 -13.60 5.33 2.25
N GLN A 18 -14.80 5.06 2.78
CA GLN A 18 -15.09 3.82 3.53
C GLN A 18 -15.06 2.58 2.65
N LEU A 19 -15.42 2.72 1.37
CA LEU A 19 -15.35 1.64 0.41
C LEU A 19 -14.07 1.76 -0.40
N GLY A 20 -13.21 0.75 -0.32
CA GLY A 20 -11.97 0.63 -1.09
C GLY A 20 -11.93 -0.64 -1.93
N PHE A 21 -11.12 -0.62 -2.98
CA PHE A 21 -10.82 -1.77 -3.81
C PHE A 21 -9.47 -2.37 -3.37
N GLY A 22 -9.49 -3.63 -2.89
CA GLY A 22 -8.29 -4.36 -2.47
C GLY A 22 -7.63 -5.08 -3.63
N THR A 23 -6.29 -5.07 -3.66
CA THR A 23 -5.48 -5.68 -4.73
C THR A 23 -4.83 -7.01 -4.31
N TYR A 24 -5.13 -7.52 -3.12
CA TYR A 24 -4.60 -8.79 -2.62
C TYR A 24 -5.07 -9.97 -3.49
N LEU A 25 -4.20 -10.95 -3.70
CA LEU A 25 -4.39 -12.14 -4.55
C LEU A 25 -4.63 -11.88 -6.05
N SER A 26 -4.62 -10.64 -6.51
CA SER A 26 -4.56 -10.36 -7.94
C SER A 26 -3.14 -10.53 -8.45
N THR A 27 -2.96 -11.34 -9.49
CA THR A 27 -1.62 -11.52 -10.06
C THR A 27 -1.13 -10.24 -10.75
N PRO A 28 0.19 -10.02 -10.89
CA PRO A 28 0.72 -8.85 -11.58
C PRO A 28 0.15 -8.66 -13.00
N HIS A 29 -0.15 -9.74 -13.70
CA HIS A 29 -0.69 -9.67 -15.07
C HIS A 29 -2.19 -9.36 -15.12
N GLU A 30 -2.91 -9.50 -14.01
CA GLU A 30 -4.37 -9.38 -13.96
C GLU A 30 -4.85 -8.11 -13.25
N VAL A 31 -4.09 -7.58 -12.28
CA VAL A 31 -4.55 -6.50 -11.39
C VAL A 31 -4.81 -5.16 -12.11
N GLU A 32 -4.12 -4.89 -13.21
CA GLU A 32 -4.19 -3.59 -13.91
C GLU A 32 -5.63 -3.30 -14.39
N MET A 33 -6.27 -4.24 -15.07
CA MET A 33 -7.63 -4.04 -15.59
C MET A 33 -8.69 -3.94 -14.49
N PRO A 34 -8.72 -4.80 -13.45
CA PRO A 34 -9.61 -4.62 -12.31
C PRO A 34 -9.50 -3.27 -11.60
N VAL A 35 -8.29 -2.73 -11.44
CA VAL A 35 -8.12 -1.38 -10.86
C VAL A 35 -8.71 -0.32 -11.79
N ILE A 36 -8.50 -0.41 -13.10
CA ILE A 36 -9.12 0.49 -14.09
C ILE A 36 -10.64 0.43 -13.96
N TRP A 37 -11.24 -0.76 -13.97
CA TRP A 37 -12.69 -0.96 -13.86
C TRP A 37 -13.24 -0.46 -12.52
N ALA A 38 -12.50 -0.65 -11.42
CA ALA A 38 -12.89 -0.12 -10.12
C ALA A 38 -12.97 1.41 -10.15
N ILE A 39 -11.96 2.08 -10.71
CA ILE A 39 -11.96 3.56 -10.87
C ILE A 39 -13.13 4.00 -11.75
N ASP A 40 -13.37 3.34 -12.87
CA ASP A 40 -14.48 3.62 -13.80
C ASP A 40 -15.85 3.42 -13.14
N ALA A 41 -15.94 2.42 -12.24
CA ALA A 41 -17.15 2.16 -11.45
C ALA A 41 -17.35 3.16 -10.28
N GLY A 42 -16.39 4.07 -10.05
CA GLY A 42 -16.49 5.11 -9.04
C GLY A 42 -15.73 4.85 -7.73
N TYR A 43 -14.93 3.78 -7.63
CA TYR A 43 -14.02 3.62 -6.49
C TYR A 43 -13.00 4.76 -6.47
N ARG A 44 -12.73 5.28 -5.27
CA ARG A 44 -11.75 6.35 -5.03
C ARG A 44 -10.73 5.98 -3.95
N HIS A 45 -10.75 4.73 -3.49
CA HIS A 45 -9.78 4.18 -2.55
C HIS A 45 -9.25 2.85 -3.09
N ILE A 46 -7.93 2.75 -3.24
CA ILE A 46 -7.23 1.51 -3.65
C ILE A 46 -6.32 1.08 -2.51
N ASP A 47 -6.47 -0.17 -2.08
CA ASP A 47 -5.69 -0.77 -0.99
C ASP A 47 -4.63 -1.71 -1.56
N CYS A 48 -3.38 -1.29 -1.47
CA CYS A 48 -2.18 -1.96 -1.94
C CYS A 48 -1.34 -2.49 -0.77
N ALA A 49 -0.34 -3.29 -1.07
CA ALA A 49 0.76 -3.60 -0.17
C ALA A 49 1.99 -4.09 -0.94
N HIS A 50 3.17 -3.80 -0.42
CA HIS A 50 4.44 -4.29 -0.97
C HIS A 50 4.45 -5.81 -1.19
N VAL A 51 3.94 -6.58 -0.21
CA VAL A 51 3.93 -8.04 -0.24
C VAL A 51 3.01 -8.62 -1.33
N TYR A 52 2.05 -7.86 -1.85
CA TYR A 52 1.17 -8.32 -2.94
C TYR A 52 1.90 -8.42 -4.28
N ARG A 53 3.08 -7.80 -4.39
CA ARG A 53 3.98 -7.86 -5.56
C ARG A 53 3.36 -7.41 -6.89
N ASN A 54 2.36 -6.55 -6.82
CA ASN A 54 1.62 -6.03 -7.98
C ASN A 54 1.50 -4.50 -8.00
N GLU A 55 2.26 -3.79 -7.14
CA GLU A 55 2.21 -2.31 -7.07
C GLU A 55 2.59 -1.62 -8.39
N VAL A 56 3.48 -2.21 -9.19
CA VAL A 56 3.86 -1.66 -10.50
C VAL A 56 2.67 -1.64 -11.47
N GLU A 57 1.89 -2.70 -11.49
CA GLU A 57 0.71 -2.83 -12.34
C GLU A 57 -0.43 -1.93 -11.86
N VAL A 58 -0.61 -1.83 -10.55
CA VAL A 58 -1.54 -0.85 -9.95
C VAL A 58 -1.13 0.57 -10.35
N GLY A 59 0.16 0.90 -10.26
CA GLY A 59 0.70 2.20 -10.69
C GLY A 59 0.42 2.50 -12.16
N ARG A 60 0.54 1.50 -13.05
CA ARG A 60 0.18 1.68 -14.47
C ARG A 60 -1.31 1.97 -14.67
N ALA A 61 -2.17 1.29 -13.91
CA ALA A 61 -3.62 1.55 -13.95
C ALA A 61 -3.96 2.97 -13.51
N LEU A 62 -3.38 3.40 -12.38
CA LEU A 62 -3.54 4.75 -11.84
C LEU A 62 -3.07 5.80 -12.86
N LYS A 63 -1.86 5.62 -13.39
CA LYS A 63 -1.30 6.53 -14.39
C LYS A 63 -2.20 6.67 -15.61
N LYS A 64 -2.75 5.57 -16.14
CA LYS A 64 -3.69 5.62 -17.28
C LYS A 64 -4.91 6.50 -16.98
N ARG A 65 -5.50 6.37 -15.78
CA ARG A 65 -6.69 7.13 -15.39
C ARG A 65 -6.38 8.58 -15.01
N PHE A 66 -5.15 8.88 -14.60
CA PHE A 66 -4.68 10.25 -14.42
C PHE A 66 -4.40 10.93 -15.77
N ASP A 67 -3.69 10.23 -16.67
CA ASP A 67 -3.31 10.76 -17.98
C ASP A 67 -4.52 11.03 -18.89
N ASP A 68 -5.56 10.19 -18.84
CA ASP A 68 -6.78 10.37 -19.65
C ASP A 68 -7.81 11.30 -19.00
N GLY A 69 -7.52 11.83 -17.82
CA GLY A 69 -8.37 12.78 -17.10
C GLY A 69 -9.63 12.18 -16.46
N THR A 70 -9.74 10.85 -16.37
CA THR A 70 -10.87 10.18 -15.71
C THR A 70 -10.96 10.55 -14.23
N VAL A 71 -9.81 10.60 -13.55
CA VAL A 71 -9.66 11.07 -12.16
C VAL A 71 -8.37 11.84 -12.01
N LYS A 72 -8.26 12.68 -10.97
CA LYS A 72 -7.01 13.30 -10.57
C LYS A 72 -6.40 12.55 -9.40
N ARG A 73 -5.08 12.73 -9.17
CA ARG A 73 -4.39 12.12 -8.01
C ARG A 73 -5.03 12.53 -6.68
N GLU A 74 -5.41 13.80 -6.55
CA GLU A 74 -6.06 14.35 -5.35
C GLU A 74 -7.46 13.79 -5.07
N ASP A 75 -8.13 13.20 -6.06
CA ASP A 75 -9.43 12.55 -5.90
C ASP A 75 -9.33 11.09 -5.43
N MET A 76 -8.11 10.54 -5.44
CA MET A 76 -7.85 9.15 -5.08
C MET A 76 -7.22 9.05 -3.69
N PHE A 77 -7.64 8.05 -2.93
CA PHE A 77 -7.04 7.65 -1.65
C PHE A 77 -6.27 6.35 -1.86
N ILE A 78 -4.95 6.41 -1.77
CA ILE A 78 -4.07 5.25 -2.03
C ILE A 78 -3.40 4.82 -0.74
N THR A 79 -3.71 3.59 -0.33
CA THR A 79 -3.10 2.95 0.83
C THR A 79 -2.04 1.96 0.39
N SER A 80 -0.87 1.95 1.06
CA SER A 80 0.07 0.83 1.00
C SER A 80 0.56 0.46 2.41
N LYS A 81 1.43 -0.56 2.52
CA LYS A 81 1.74 -1.15 3.81
C LYS A 81 3.20 -1.58 3.89
N LEU A 82 3.81 -1.27 5.04
CA LEU A 82 5.13 -1.74 5.43
C LEU A 82 5.08 -3.25 5.69
N TRP A 83 5.93 -4.01 5.00
CA TRP A 83 6.01 -5.44 5.25
C TRP A 83 6.91 -5.76 6.45
N CYS A 84 6.79 -6.98 6.96
CA CYS A 84 7.44 -7.43 8.19
C CYS A 84 8.97 -7.45 8.14
N ASP A 85 9.57 -7.48 6.95
CA ASP A 85 11.03 -7.49 6.74
C ASP A 85 11.67 -6.10 6.78
N ALA A 86 10.89 -5.04 6.98
CA ALA A 86 11.35 -3.65 6.95
C ALA A 86 10.99 -2.86 8.21
N HIS A 87 10.84 -3.51 9.37
CA HIS A 87 10.48 -2.84 10.63
C HIS A 87 11.63 -2.07 11.28
N ARG A 88 12.89 -2.33 10.91
CA ARG A 88 14.03 -1.59 11.47
C ARG A 88 13.96 -0.12 11.06
N ILE A 89 14.40 0.75 11.96
CA ILE A 89 14.41 2.23 11.78
C ILE A 89 15.03 2.61 10.42
N SER A 90 16.13 1.96 10.02
CA SER A 90 16.82 2.19 8.74
C SER A 90 16.01 1.82 7.51
N ASP A 91 15.05 0.89 7.64
CA ASP A 91 14.41 0.21 6.51
C ASP A 91 13.01 0.74 6.23
N VAL A 92 12.35 1.37 7.21
CA VAL A 92 10.97 1.87 7.10
C VAL A 92 10.82 2.89 5.96
N ARG A 93 11.68 3.92 5.93
CA ARG A 93 11.63 4.95 4.88
C ARG A 93 11.95 4.39 3.49
N PRO A 94 13.06 3.66 3.28
CA PRO A 94 13.34 3.02 2.00
C PRO A 94 12.21 2.12 1.49
N ALA A 95 11.53 1.37 2.37
CA ALA A 95 10.41 0.53 2.00
C ALA A 95 9.19 1.35 1.51
N CYS A 96 8.90 2.48 2.16
CA CYS A 96 7.84 3.39 1.73
C CYS A 96 8.17 4.03 0.37
N GLU A 97 9.39 4.53 0.20
CA GLU A 97 9.88 5.11 -1.06
C GLU A 97 9.86 4.11 -2.21
N GLU A 98 10.15 2.84 -1.93
CA GLU A 98 10.05 1.78 -2.94
C GLU A 98 8.60 1.51 -3.37
N SER A 99 7.63 1.55 -2.45
CA SER A 99 6.20 1.47 -2.80
C SER A 99 5.77 2.68 -3.64
N LEU A 100 6.17 3.89 -3.26
CA LEU A 100 5.91 5.11 -4.04
C LEU A 100 6.48 4.98 -5.47
N ARG A 101 7.72 4.55 -5.59
CA ARG A 101 8.39 4.35 -6.87
C ARG A 101 7.65 3.32 -7.75
N LYS A 102 7.20 2.20 -7.19
CA LYS A 102 6.45 1.16 -7.91
C LYS A 102 5.07 1.66 -8.36
N LEU A 103 4.38 2.37 -7.49
CA LEU A 103 3.07 2.96 -7.77
C LEU A 103 3.16 4.16 -8.73
N GLY A 104 4.36 4.76 -8.89
CA GLY A 104 4.56 5.97 -9.68
C GLY A 104 3.92 7.20 -9.05
N LEU A 105 3.97 7.30 -7.72
CA LEU A 105 3.32 8.36 -6.94
C LEU A 105 4.34 9.16 -6.13
N ASP A 106 4.00 10.41 -5.85
CA ASP A 106 4.81 11.31 -5.01
C ASP A 106 4.42 11.21 -3.53
N TYR A 107 3.21 10.72 -3.22
CA TYR A 107 2.73 10.51 -1.85
C TYR A 107 1.73 9.35 -1.76
N LEU A 108 1.57 8.80 -0.56
CA LEU A 108 0.49 7.90 -0.16
C LEU A 108 -0.46 8.65 0.77
N ASP A 109 -1.75 8.32 0.70
CA ASP A 109 -2.77 8.89 1.62
C ASP A 109 -2.74 8.17 2.97
N LEU A 110 -2.32 6.89 2.98
CA LEU A 110 -2.17 6.10 4.19
C LEU A 110 -1.06 5.05 4.00
N TYR A 111 -0.14 4.98 4.97
CA TYR A 111 0.86 3.93 5.03
C TYR A 111 0.75 3.18 6.36
N LEU A 112 0.48 1.88 6.30
CA LEU A 112 0.18 1.05 7.45
C LEU A 112 1.33 0.10 7.77
N ILE A 113 1.50 -0.27 9.04
CA ILE A 113 2.25 -1.47 9.42
C ILE A 113 1.35 -2.67 9.10
N HIS A 114 1.77 -3.54 8.17
CA HIS A 114 0.94 -4.63 7.65
C HIS A 114 0.63 -5.69 8.72
N PHE A 115 1.68 -6.14 9.40
CA PHE A 115 1.59 -7.00 10.59
C PHE A 115 2.57 -6.51 11.66
N PRO A 116 2.21 -6.60 12.94
CA PRO A 116 3.05 -6.12 14.04
C PRO A 116 4.11 -7.15 14.45
N VAL A 117 4.70 -7.87 13.50
CA VAL A 117 5.67 -8.93 13.75
C VAL A 117 6.85 -8.77 12.80
N PRO A 118 7.99 -8.26 13.30
CA PRO A 118 9.19 -8.12 12.50
C PRO A 118 9.83 -9.48 12.23
N PHE A 119 10.16 -9.75 10.98
CA PHE A 119 10.93 -10.92 10.57
C PHE A 119 11.64 -10.68 9.24
N LYS A 120 12.63 -11.49 8.94
CA LYS A 120 13.29 -11.57 7.64
C LYS A 120 13.30 -13.00 7.13
N LEU A 121 13.50 -13.16 5.84
CA LEU A 121 13.74 -14.48 5.25
C LEU A 121 15.11 -14.98 5.68
N LYS A 122 15.19 -16.24 6.12
CA LYS A 122 16.47 -16.92 6.33
C LYS A 122 17.21 -17.04 5.00
N GLU A 123 18.53 -16.99 5.08
CA GLU A 123 19.39 -17.07 3.90
C GLU A 123 19.07 -18.32 3.05
N GLY A 124 18.97 -18.13 1.74
CA GLY A 124 18.67 -19.20 0.78
C GLY A 124 17.22 -19.71 0.79
N ARG A 125 16.33 -19.15 1.62
CA ARG A 125 14.92 -19.53 1.66
C ARG A 125 14.07 -18.65 0.73
N LYS A 126 12.97 -19.22 0.23
CA LYS A 126 11.94 -18.48 -0.51
C LYS A 126 10.78 -18.14 0.41
N PHE A 127 10.14 -17.02 0.15
CA PHE A 127 8.93 -16.64 0.87
C PHE A 127 7.86 -17.74 0.78
N SER A 128 7.27 -18.07 1.92
CA SER A 128 6.10 -18.96 2.01
C SER A 128 5.11 -18.36 3.02
N ALA A 129 3.87 -18.22 2.62
CA ALA A 129 2.81 -17.75 3.51
C ALA A 129 2.34 -18.82 4.50
N THR A 130 2.67 -20.08 4.25
CA THR A 130 2.20 -21.24 5.03
C THR A 130 3.29 -21.94 5.81
N ASP A 131 4.57 -21.61 5.57
CA ASP A 131 5.71 -22.20 6.27
C ASP A 131 6.46 -21.13 7.07
N PRO A 132 6.18 -20.99 8.38
CA PRO A 132 6.87 -20.01 9.23
C PRO A 132 8.35 -20.34 9.46
N SER A 133 8.80 -21.57 9.18
CA SER A 133 10.19 -21.98 9.39
C SER A 133 11.18 -21.27 8.46
N VAL A 134 10.70 -20.67 7.37
CA VAL A 134 11.53 -19.90 6.42
C VAL A 134 11.90 -18.51 6.94
N PHE A 135 11.25 -18.05 8.03
CA PHE A 135 11.48 -16.74 8.62
C PHE A 135 12.38 -16.82 9.84
N GLU A 136 13.12 -15.76 10.06
CA GLU A 136 13.81 -15.45 11.30
C GLU A 136 13.15 -14.23 11.92
N PHE A 137 12.53 -14.40 13.09
CA PHE A 137 11.91 -13.31 13.81
C PHE A 137 12.95 -12.37 14.40
N GLU A 138 12.67 -11.08 14.37
CA GLU A 138 13.55 -10.04 14.86
C GLU A 138 12.93 -9.35 16.08
N ASP A 139 13.77 -8.99 17.05
CA ASP A 139 13.35 -8.20 18.20
C ASP A 139 13.48 -6.71 17.85
N VAL A 140 12.47 -6.20 17.15
CA VAL A 140 12.36 -4.77 16.82
C VAL A 140 11.11 -4.23 17.50
N PRO A 141 11.25 -3.29 18.45
CA PRO A 141 10.10 -2.70 19.12
C PRO A 141 9.18 -1.98 18.11
N LEU A 142 7.91 -2.32 18.10
CA LEU A 142 6.93 -1.73 17.18
C LEU A 142 6.83 -0.21 17.33
N GLU A 143 7.09 0.29 18.54
CA GLU A 143 7.14 1.73 18.83
C GLU A 143 8.21 2.45 18.01
N GLU A 144 9.36 1.83 17.78
CA GLU A 144 10.45 2.42 16.96
C GLU A 144 10.02 2.50 15.49
N THR A 145 9.42 1.43 14.95
CA THR A 145 8.83 1.41 13.62
C THR A 145 7.77 2.51 13.45
N TRP A 146 6.88 2.64 14.44
CA TRP A 146 5.82 3.63 14.46
C TRP A 146 6.36 5.07 14.49
N LYS A 147 7.36 5.35 15.32
CA LYS A 147 7.98 6.68 15.41
C LYS A 147 8.56 7.12 14.07
N VAL A 148 9.21 6.23 13.34
CA VAL A 148 9.75 6.56 12.02
C VAL A 148 8.60 6.81 11.02
N GLY A 149 7.62 5.92 10.95
CA GLY A 149 6.47 6.09 10.06
C GLY A 149 5.71 7.39 10.33
N SER A 150 5.48 7.73 11.60
CA SER A 150 4.78 8.96 11.97
C SER A 150 5.59 10.24 11.74
N SER A 151 6.92 10.14 11.55
CA SER A 151 7.78 11.28 11.24
C SER A 151 7.81 11.68 9.76
N PHE A 152 7.19 10.88 8.88
CA PHE A 152 7.25 11.15 7.44
C PHE A 152 6.53 12.43 7.03
N GLY A 153 5.63 12.95 7.84
CA GLY A 153 4.77 14.08 7.44
C GLY A 153 3.87 13.67 6.28
N SER A 154 3.46 14.63 5.46
CA SER A 154 2.82 14.31 4.17
C SER A 154 3.91 13.81 3.21
N ILE A 155 4.03 12.49 3.08
CA ILE A 155 4.80 11.83 2.04
C ILE A 155 3.84 11.41 0.95
#